data_c0de3d1fdf408207dc9b89850589924b
#
_entry.id   c0de3d1fdf408207dc9b89850589924b
#
_cell.length_a   1.000
_cell.length_b   1.000
_cell.length_c   1.000
_cell.angle_alpha   90.00
_cell.angle_beta   90.00
_cell.angle_gamma   90.00
#
_symmetry.space_group_name_H-M   'P 1'
#
loop_
_entity.id
_entity.type
_entity.pdbx_description
1 polymer ?
#
loop_
_entity_poly.entity_id
_entity_poly.type
_entity_poly.pdbx_seq_one_letter_code
_entity_poly.pdbx_strand_id
1 'polypeptide(L)'
;MGQTEITTEEGIEVYQKEKYYLLKKNVIINSDNFSLSADQVKAYFNKDLYDIINIYSKGNVILESNTDTKILGNEVEYDVIKEEIKITGIKSFLRNKEFTMSSDESIYLNNTNGKFEIYGPNSKLITEDIKITGKDIKGSFSDFNGNKEVNILDVEDEVQVSIITETSNMFAKKAKYSKQKNLIELFENVIINRNNESIIGDYAKINTLDESYFVKTNESKRVKVILEKSDD
;
A
#
# COMPACT_ATOMS: atom_id res chain seq x y z
N MET A 1 -27.71 -17.86 7.27
CA MET A 1 -27.83 -16.51 6.68
C MET A 1 -27.23 -15.56 7.68
N GLY A 2 -26.20 -14.83 7.28
CA GLY A 2 -25.56 -13.84 8.15
C GLY A 2 -26.49 -12.65 8.39
N GLN A 3 -26.43 -12.09 9.58
CA GLN A 3 -27.18 -10.89 9.94
C GLN A 3 -26.28 -9.65 9.75
N THR A 4 -26.83 -8.58 9.15
CA THR A 4 -26.18 -7.28 9.11
C THR A 4 -27.02 -6.28 9.89
N GLU A 5 -26.45 -5.67 10.90
CA GLU A 5 -27.06 -4.61 11.67
C GLU A 5 -26.51 -3.25 11.23
N ILE A 6 -27.40 -2.29 11.00
CA ILE A 6 -27.05 -0.93 10.59
C ILE A 6 -27.67 0.03 11.58
N THR A 7 -26.84 0.89 12.15
CA THR A 7 -27.26 1.98 13.05
C THR A 7 -26.73 3.33 12.56
N THR A 8 -27.52 4.39 12.76
CA THR A 8 -27.19 5.77 12.39
C THR A 8 -28.04 6.73 13.18
N GLU A 9 -27.53 7.94 13.47
CA GLU A 9 -28.28 8.93 14.24
C GLU A 9 -29.30 9.74 13.41
N GLU A 10 -29.10 9.91 12.10
CA GLU A 10 -30.02 10.68 11.23
C GLU A 10 -30.93 9.82 10.35
N GLY A 11 -30.87 8.49 10.50
CA GLY A 11 -31.70 7.57 9.78
C GLY A 11 -31.15 7.12 8.42
N ILE A 12 -31.95 6.35 7.70
CA ILE A 12 -31.61 5.71 6.43
C ILE A 12 -32.49 6.29 5.35
N GLU A 13 -31.89 6.89 4.34
CA GLU A 13 -32.57 7.34 3.13
C GLU A 13 -32.36 6.30 2.01
N VAL A 14 -33.43 5.91 1.32
CA VAL A 14 -33.38 4.92 0.24
C VAL A 14 -33.85 5.57 -1.07
N TYR A 15 -32.95 5.64 -2.03
CA TYR A 15 -33.20 6.22 -3.36
C TYR A 15 -33.34 5.11 -4.40
N GLN A 16 -34.58 4.62 -4.59
CA GLN A 16 -34.88 3.46 -5.44
C GLN A 16 -34.57 3.68 -6.93
N LYS A 17 -34.78 4.91 -7.43
CA LYS A 17 -34.52 5.24 -8.84
C LYS A 17 -33.02 5.31 -9.13
N GLU A 18 -32.28 5.96 -8.25
CA GLU A 18 -30.83 6.15 -8.32
C GLU A 18 -30.05 4.96 -7.77
N LYS A 19 -30.76 3.99 -7.17
CA LYS A 19 -30.24 2.74 -6.63
C LYS A 19 -29.14 2.92 -5.60
N TYR A 20 -29.37 3.70 -4.57
CA TYR A 20 -28.43 3.82 -3.45
C TYR A 20 -29.14 4.04 -2.11
N TYR A 21 -28.43 3.69 -1.05
CA TYR A 21 -28.72 4.10 0.32
C TYR A 21 -27.83 5.28 0.72
N LEU A 22 -28.34 6.12 1.59
CA LEU A 22 -27.57 7.16 2.25
C LEU A 22 -27.82 7.08 3.77
N LEU A 23 -26.73 6.86 4.50
CA LEU A 23 -26.67 6.81 5.95
C LEU A 23 -25.85 8.01 6.42
N LYS A 24 -26.30 8.73 7.43
CA LYS A 24 -25.66 9.94 7.90
C LYS A 24 -25.52 9.94 9.42
N LYS A 25 -24.38 10.46 9.88
CA LYS A 25 -24.04 10.73 11.26
C LYS A 25 -23.91 9.47 12.13
N ASN A 26 -22.68 9.22 12.55
CA ASN A 26 -22.30 8.08 13.40
C ASN A 26 -22.84 6.74 12.85
N VAL A 27 -22.54 6.48 11.59
CA VAL A 27 -22.94 5.23 10.91
C VAL A 27 -22.10 4.09 11.44
N ILE A 28 -22.77 3.01 11.88
CA ILE A 28 -22.14 1.75 12.26
C ILE A 28 -22.85 0.62 11.51
N ILE A 29 -22.07 -0.18 10.81
CA ILE A 29 -22.54 -1.37 10.10
C ILE A 29 -21.77 -2.56 10.65
N ASN A 30 -22.47 -3.51 11.26
CA ASN A 30 -21.92 -4.74 11.78
C ASN A 30 -22.48 -5.93 11.00
N SER A 31 -21.62 -6.74 10.46
CA SER A 31 -21.92 -7.98 9.75
C SER A 31 -21.11 -9.12 10.37
N ASP A 32 -21.45 -10.36 10.07
CA ASP A 32 -20.68 -11.54 10.50
C ASP A 32 -19.21 -11.48 10.03
N ASN A 33 -18.94 -10.77 8.94
CA ASN A 33 -17.62 -10.76 8.29
C ASN A 33 -16.86 -9.46 8.46
N PHE A 34 -17.51 -8.35 8.77
CA PHE A 34 -16.85 -7.03 8.92
C PHE A 34 -17.65 -6.08 9.78
N SER A 35 -16.95 -5.08 10.31
CA SER A 35 -17.54 -3.87 10.89
C SER A 35 -17.07 -2.64 10.13
N LEU A 36 -17.96 -1.68 9.92
CA LEU A 36 -17.66 -0.38 9.29
C LEU A 36 -18.23 0.74 10.17
N SER A 37 -17.43 1.73 10.50
CA SER A 37 -17.88 2.99 11.07
C SER A 37 -17.45 4.19 10.24
N ALA A 38 -18.32 5.20 10.10
CA ALA A 38 -18.05 6.44 9.36
C ALA A 38 -19.06 7.53 9.75
N ASP A 39 -18.77 8.77 9.39
CA ASP A 39 -19.75 9.86 9.56
C ASP A 39 -20.89 9.75 8.53
N GLN A 40 -20.58 9.25 7.33
CA GLN A 40 -21.55 9.04 6.24
C GLN A 40 -21.17 7.81 5.43
N VAL A 41 -22.18 7.03 5.02
CA VAL A 41 -22.03 5.92 4.07
C VAL A 41 -23.05 6.03 2.97
N LYS A 42 -22.61 5.91 1.72
CA LYS A 42 -23.43 5.79 0.53
C LYS A 42 -23.14 4.45 -0.14
N ALA A 43 -24.15 3.57 -0.20
CA ALA A 43 -24.01 2.27 -0.79
C ALA A 43 -24.90 2.13 -2.01
N TYR A 44 -24.31 1.83 -3.16
CA TYR A 44 -25.02 1.61 -4.41
C TYR A 44 -25.34 0.13 -4.58
N PHE A 45 -26.53 -0.17 -5.06
CA PHE A 45 -26.99 -1.52 -5.32
C PHE A 45 -27.44 -1.71 -6.77
N ASN A 46 -27.41 -2.93 -7.27
CA ASN A 46 -27.81 -3.25 -8.65
C ASN A 46 -29.28 -3.64 -8.74
N LYS A 47 -29.70 -4.75 -8.14
CA LYS A 47 -31.07 -5.27 -8.24
C LYS A 47 -31.90 -4.98 -7.00
N ASP A 48 -31.37 -5.27 -5.86
CA ASP A 48 -32.02 -5.12 -4.57
C ASP A 48 -31.02 -4.66 -3.50
N LEU A 49 -31.54 -4.48 -2.31
CA LEU A 49 -30.83 -3.93 -1.15
C LEU A 49 -29.65 -4.78 -0.65
N TYR A 50 -29.52 -6.01 -1.11
CA TYR A 50 -28.45 -6.94 -0.73
C TYR A 50 -27.36 -7.05 -1.82
N ASP A 51 -27.67 -6.57 -3.04
CA ASP A 51 -26.77 -6.63 -4.21
C ASP A 51 -25.93 -5.35 -4.31
N ILE A 52 -25.10 -5.09 -3.28
CA ILE A 52 -24.23 -3.92 -3.20
C ILE A 52 -23.09 -4.02 -4.21
N ILE A 53 -22.90 -2.97 -5.01
CA ILE A 53 -21.88 -2.89 -6.07
C ILE A 53 -20.78 -1.86 -5.79
N ASN A 54 -21.09 -0.84 -5.00
CA ASN A 54 -20.09 0.18 -4.60
C ASN A 54 -20.47 0.74 -3.22
N ILE A 55 -19.46 0.98 -2.39
CA ILE A 55 -19.60 1.62 -1.07
C ILE A 55 -18.68 2.82 -1.01
N TYR A 56 -19.22 3.98 -0.72
CA TYR A 56 -18.50 5.21 -0.45
C TYR A 56 -18.74 5.63 0.99
N SER A 57 -17.68 5.66 1.78
CA SER A 57 -17.70 6.05 3.19
C SER A 57 -16.88 7.31 3.40
N LYS A 58 -17.37 8.22 4.21
CA LYS A 58 -16.74 9.53 4.48
C LYS A 58 -16.77 9.88 5.94
N GLY A 59 -15.66 10.51 6.40
CA GLY A 59 -15.45 11.01 7.76
C GLY A 59 -15.13 9.90 8.74
N ASN A 60 -13.91 9.93 9.30
CA ASN A 60 -13.44 9.00 10.34
C ASN A 60 -13.69 7.52 10.01
N VAL A 61 -13.43 7.12 8.76
CA VAL A 61 -13.75 5.78 8.29
C VAL A 61 -12.84 4.75 8.96
N ILE A 62 -13.45 3.74 9.57
CA ILE A 62 -12.78 2.55 10.11
C ILE A 62 -13.53 1.33 9.57
N LEU A 63 -12.82 0.45 8.87
CA LEU A 63 -13.33 -0.84 8.45
C LEU A 63 -12.41 -1.93 8.99
N GLU A 64 -12.99 -2.93 9.64
CA GLU A 64 -12.29 -4.10 10.15
C GLU A 64 -13.02 -5.37 9.70
N SER A 65 -12.29 -6.36 9.21
CA SER A 65 -12.86 -7.66 8.85
C SER A 65 -12.31 -8.77 9.75
N ASN A 66 -13.05 -9.86 9.85
CA ASN A 66 -12.61 -11.05 10.57
C ASN A 66 -11.46 -11.81 9.86
N THR A 67 -11.05 -11.36 8.67
CA THR A 67 -9.87 -11.87 7.92
C THR A 67 -8.60 -11.05 8.17
N ASP A 68 -8.54 -10.31 9.29
CA ASP A 68 -7.42 -9.43 9.69
C ASP A 68 -7.18 -8.22 8.76
N THR A 69 -8.18 -7.84 7.95
CA THR A 69 -8.09 -6.61 7.18
C THR A 69 -8.58 -5.42 8.00
N LYS A 70 -7.75 -4.36 8.04
CA LYS A 70 -8.08 -3.08 8.67
C LYS A 70 -7.83 -1.94 7.69
N ILE A 71 -8.82 -1.07 7.53
CA ILE A 71 -8.76 0.14 6.70
C ILE A 71 -9.11 1.35 7.55
N LEU A 72 -8.31 2.40 7.45
CA LEU A 72 -8.56 3.71 8.06
C LEU A 72 -8.41 4.77 6.96
N GLY A 73 -9.27 5.79 6.97
CA GLY A 73 -9.17 6.91 6.07
C GLY A 73 -10.17 8.01 6.37
N ASN A 74 -10.03 9.14 5.69
CA ASN A 74 -11.05 10.17 5.72
C ASN A 74 -12.20 9.85 4.75
N GLU A 75 -11.84 9.27 3.60
CA GLU A 75 -12.79 8.74 2.62
C GLU A 75 -12.30 7.36 2.18
N VAL A 76 -13.23 6.41 2.02
CA VAL A 76 -12.98 5.07 1.52
C VAL A 76 -14.03 4.72 0.48
N GLU A 77 -13.58 4.39 -0.72
CA GLU A 77 -14.41 3.86 -1.79
C GLU A 77 -14.04 2.40 -2.05
N TYR A 78 -15.05 1.54 -2.14
CA TYR A 78 -14.89 0.14 -2.48
C TYR A 78 -15.83 -0.25 -3.63
N ASP A 79 -15.27 -0.53 -4.80
CA ASP A 79 -15.97 -1.14 -5.93
C ASP A 79 -15.94 -2.66 -5.74
N VAL A 80 -17.09 -3.21 -5.38
CA VAL A 80 -17.24 -4.65 -5.06
C VAL A 80 -17.03 -5.53 -6.29
N ILE A 81 -17.44 -5.05 -7.47
CA ILE A 81 -17.36 -5.81 -8.73
C ILE A 81 -15.91 -5.91 -9.23
N LYS A 82 -15.18 -4.80 -9.15
CA LYS A 82 -13.78 -4.73 -9.58
C LYS A 82 -12.80 -5.11 -8.49
N GLU A 83 -13.28 -5.26 -7.26
CA GLU A 83 -12.45 -5.44 -6.06
C GLU A 83 -11.41 -4.32 -5.87
N GLU A 84 -11.82 -3.09 -6.17
CA GLU A 84 -10.98 -1.91 -6.07
C GLU A 84 -11.25 -1.16 -4.77
N ILE A 85 -10.19 -0.83 -4.05
CA ILE A 85 -10.22 -0.03 -2.81
C ILE A 85 -9.45 1.25 -3.06
N LYS A 86 -10.06 2.39 -2.75
CA LYS A 86 -9.40 3.68 -2.72
C LYS A 86 -9.61 4.33 -1.36
N ILE A 87 -8.52 4.71 -0.71
CA ILE A 87 -8.50 5.34 0.60
C ILE A 87 -7.86 6.72 0.42
N THR A 88 -8.46 7.76 0.96
CA THR A 88 -7.91 9.11 0.88
C THR A 88 -7.96 9.83 2.22
N GLY A 89 -6.99 10.72 2.42
CA GLY A 89 -6.86 11.59 3.59
C GLY A 89 -5.63 11.31 4.44
N ILE A 90 -5.42 12.17 5.43
CA ILE A 90 -4.32 12.04 6.39
C ILE A 90 -4.47 10.75 7.18
N LYS A 91 -3.36 10.02 7.36
CA LYS A 91 -3.31 8.71 8.03
C LYS A 91 -4.12 7.62 7.32
N SER A 92 -4.22 7.68 5.98
CA SER A 92 -4.73 6.58 5.18
C SER A 92 -3.93 5.32 5.47
N PHE A 93 -4.63 4.22 5.72
CA PHE A 93 -4.03 2.97 6.18
C PHE A 93 -4.81 1.77 5.67
N LEU A 94 -4.10 0.75 5.22
CA LEU A 94 -4.61 -0.55 4.86
C LEU A 94 -3.65 -1.62 5.35
N ARG A 95 -4.17 -2.58 6.11
CA ARG A 95 -3.41 -3.75 6.57
C ARG A 95 -4.23 -5.00 6.35
N ASN A 96 -3.57 -6.05 5.92
CA ASN A 96 -4.06 -7.43 5.96
C ASN A 96 -2.95 -8.34 6.52
N LYS A 97 -3.07 -9.66 6.36
CA LYS A 97 -2.07 -10.64 6.83
C LYS A 97 -0.72 -10.51 6.13
N GLU A 98 -0.71 -10.05 4.88
CA GLU A 98 0.46 -10.14 3.99
C GLU A 98 1.22 -8.82 3.90
N PHE A 99 0.51 -7.69 4.02
CA PHE A 99 1.13 -6.38 3.88
C PHE A 99 0.42 -5.28 4.68
N THR A 100 1.15 -4.20 4.90
CA THR A 100 0.64 -2.94 5.43
C THR A 100 1.01 -1.81 4.48
N MET A 101 0.02 -0.97 4.14
CA MET A 101 0.18 0.26 3.37
C MET A 101 -0.23 1.46 4.22
N SER A 102 0.49 2.57 4.12
CA SER A 102 0.10 3.83 4.76
C SER A 102 0.53 5.04 3.93
N SER A 103 -0.22 6.13 4.04
CA SER A 103 0.08 7.42 3.42
C SER A 103 -0.70 8.53 4.11
N ASP A 104 -0.23 9.77 3.99
CA ASP A 104 -1.01 10.95 4.40
C ASP A 104 -1.83 11.56 3.25
N GLU A 105 -1.95 10.88 2.10
CA GLU A 105 -2.75 11.36 0.98
C GLU A 105 -3.66 10.27 0.40
N SER A 106 -3.11 9.22 -0.24
CA SER A 106 -3.95 8.19 -0.84
C SER A 106 -3.32 6.81 -0.95
N ILE A 107 -4.18 5.78 -0.92
CA ILE A 107 -3.86 4.38 -1.19
C ILE A 107 -4.89 3.85 -2.18
N TYR A 108 -4.44 3.19 -3.23
CA TYR A 108 -5.24 2.43 -4.17
C TYR A 108 -4.77 0.98 -4.22
N LEU A 109 -5.71 0.05 -4.24
CA LEU A 109 -5.46 -1.38 -4.41
C LEU A 109 -6.56 -2.00 -5.26
N ASN A 110 -6.18 -2.75 -6.29
CA ASN A 110 -7.06 -3.64 -7.03
C ASN A 110 -6.70 -5.10 -6.69
N ASN A 111 -7.58 -5.79 -5.97
CA ASN A 111 -7.33 -7.15 -5.51
C ASN A 111 -7.33 -8.18 -6.65
N THR A 112 -8.08 -7.93 -7.74
CA THR A 112 -8.19 -8.85 -8.88
C THR A 112 -6.86 -8.98 -9.65
N ASN A 113 -6.16 -7.87 -9.88
CA ASN A 113 -4.91 -7.86 -10.64
C ASN A 113 -3.67 -7.56 -9.81
N GLY A 114 -3.84 -7.35 -8.51
CA GLY A 114 -2.79 -7.06 -7.55
C GLY A 114 -2.15 -5.68 -7.67
N LYS A 115 -2.60 -4.80 -8.57
CA LYS A 115 -2.03 -3.46 -8.73
C LYS A 115 -2.32 -2.58 -7.53
N PHE A 116 -1.32 -1.81 -7.11
CA PHE A 116 -1.46 -0.84 -6.03
C PHE A 116 -0.68 0.45 -6.31
N GLU A 117 -1.16 1.54 -5.70
CA GLU A 117 -0.49 2.83 -5.65
C GLU A 117 -0.62 3.40 -4.23
N ILE A 118 0.47 3.92 -3.68
CA ILE A 118 0.53 4.62 -2.40
C ILE A 118 1.18 5.96 -2.69
N TYR A 119 0.45 7.04 -2.48
CA TYR A 119 0.91 8.37 -2.87
C TYR A 119 0.76 9.38 -1.74
N GLY A 120 1.74 10.27 -1.64
CA GLY A 120 1.77 11.39 -0.72
C GLY A 120 2.84 11.28 0.35
N PRO A 121 2.88 12.24 1.29
CA PRO A 121 3.82 12.21 2.41
C PRO A 121 3.65 10.94 3.25
N ASN A 122 4.76 10.46 3.81
CA ASN A 122 4.79 9.27 4.68
C ASN A 122 4.28 7.97 4.03
N SER A 123 4.32 7.90 2.68
CA SER A 123 3.95 6.69 1.96
C SER A 123 4.88 5.54 2.31
N LYS A 124 4.28 4.38 2.63
CA LYS A 124 4.98 3.20 3.10
C LYS A 124 4.28 1.92 2.68
N LEU A 125 5.08 0.94 2.25
CA LEU A 125 4.69 -0.45 2.07
C LEU A 125 5.56 -1.32 2.98
N ILE A 126 4.95 -2.21 3.74
CA ILE A 126 5.63 -3.20 4.58
C ILE A 126 5.06 -4.57 4.25
N THR A 127 5.92 -5.52 3.94
CA THR A 127 5.64 -6.95 3.85
C THR A 127 6.51 -7.69 4.87
N GLU A 128 6.48 -9.02 4.90
CA GLU A 128 7.37 -9.81 5.77
C GLU A 128 8.84 -9.52 5.49
N ASP A 129 9.22 -9.42 4.20
CA ASP A 129 10.62 -9.38 3.77
C ASP A 129 11.15 -7.96 3.50
N ILE A 130 10.28 -6.97 3.30
CA ILE A 130 10.69 -5.66 2.81
C ILE A 130 9.87 -4.53 3.39
N LYS A 131 10.56 -3.44 3.74
CA LYS A 131 9.96 -2.16 4.09
C LYS A 131 10.41 -1.09 3.13
N ILE A 132 9.45 -0.42 2.51
CA ILE A 132 9.67 0.60 1.49
C ILE A 132 9.04 1.90 1.94
N THR A 133 9.77 3.00 1.77
CA THR A 133 9.25 4.37 1.96
C THR A 133 9.62 5.24 0.76
N GLY A 134 8.73 6.13 0.38
CA GLY A 134 8.89 7.09 -0.71
C GLY A 134 7.62 7.93 -0.83
N LYS A 135 7.60 8.91 -1.71
CA LYS A 135 6.42 9.75 -1.95
C LYS A 135 5.41 9.08 -2.89
N ASP A 136 5.89 8.42 -3.92
CA ASP A 136 5.09 7.71 -4.92
C ASP A 136 5.58 6.26 -4.99
N ILE A 137 4.75 5.31 -4.57
CA ILE A 137 5.03 3.88 -4.56
C ILE A 137 3.98 3.20 -5.43
N LYS A 138 4.38 2.66 -6.57
CA LYS A 138 3.52 1.91 -7.50
C LYS A 138 4.03 0.51 -7.67
N GLY A 139 3.12 -0.44 -7.77
CA GLY A 139 3.54 -1.80 -7.99
C GLY A 139 2.41 -2.77 -8.24
N SER A 140 2.77 -4.03 -8.20
CA SER A 140 1.81 -5.13 -8.22
C SER A 140 2.27 -6.28 -7.34
N PHE A 141 1.31 -6.98 -6.78
CA PHE A 141 1.49 -8.28 -6.16
C PHE A 141 1.23 -9.39 -7.20
N SER A 142 1.87 -10.53 -7.01
CA SER A 142 1.50 -11.79 -7.65
C SER A 142 1.19 -12.82 -6.57
N ASP A 143 0.24 -13.72 -6.85
CA ASP A 143 -0.01 -14.85 -5.97
C ASP A 143 1.07 -15.91 -6.17
N PHE A 144 1.68 -16.32 -5.06
CA PHE A 144 2.60 -17.44 -5.02
C PHE A 144 2.22 -18.37 -3.86
N ASN A 145 1.72 -19.55 -4.18
CA ASN A 145 1.26 -20.55 -3.19
C ASN A 145 0.24 -20.01 -2.19
N GLY A 146 -0.65 -19.08 -2.63
CA GLY A 146 -1.68 -18.49 -1.78
C GLY A 146 -1.21 -17.29 -0.95
N ASN A 147 0.03 -16.84 -1.12
CA ASN A 147 0.58 -15.62 -0.52
C ASN A 147 0.79 -14.55 -1.60
N LYS A 148 0.52 -13.31 -1.26
CA LYS A 148 0.81 -12.17 -2.14
C LYS A 148 2.25 -11.71 -1.96
N GLU A 149 3.02 -11.76 -3.03
CA GLU A 149 4.39 -11.27 -3.05
C GLU A 149 4.53 -10.08 -4.01
N VAL A 150 5.39 -9.13 -3.68
CA VAL A 150 5.68 -7.99 -4.57
C VAL A 150 6.31 -8.52 -5.87
N ASN A 151 5.67 -8.25 -7.00
CA ASN A 151 6.13 -8.66 -8.33
C ASN A 151 6.88 -7.55 -9.06
N ILE A 152 6.28 -6.36 -9.10
CA ILE A 152 6.87 -5.16 -9.70
C ILE A 152 6.74 -4.02 -8.72
N LEU A 153 7.75 -3.15 -8.69
CA LEU A 153 7.76 -1.94 -7.89
C LEU A 153 8.45 -0.80 -8.66
N ASP A 154 7.87 0.37 -8.59
CA ASP A 154 8.45 1.66 -9.01
C ASP A 154 8.22 2.65 -7.87
N VAL A 155 9.29 3.21 -7.33
CA VAL A 155 9.26 4.11 -6.18
C VAL A 155 10.04 5.36 -6.48
N GLU A 156 9.44 6.51 -6.21
CA GLU A 156 10.07 7.81 -6.40
C GLU A 156 9.88 8.70 -5.17
N ASP A 157 10.89 9.49 -4.87
CA ASP A 157 10.85 10.55 -3.85
C ASP A 157 11.87 11.65 -4.20
N GLU A 158 11.46 12.91 -4.09
CA GLU A 158 12.35 14.05 -4.35
C GLU A 158 13.51 14.14 -3.35
N VAL A 159 13.30 13.63 -2.13
CA VAL A 159 14.28 13.61 -1.05
C VAL A 159 15.00 12.28 -1.02
N GLN A 160 14.31 11.21 -0.67
CA GLN A 160 14.91 9.90 -0.53
C GLN A 160 13.86 8.77 -0.49
N VAL A 161 14.01 7.81 -1.37
CA VAL A 161 13.42 6.47 -1.27
C VAL A 161 14.27 5.63 -0.31
N SER A 162 13.63 4.82 0.54
CA SER A 162 14.30 3.84 1.37
C SER A 162 13.72 2.45 1.13
N ILE A 163 14.58 1.46 0.92
CA ILE A 163 14.26 0.05 0.81
C ILE A 163 15.08 -0.70 1.85
N ILE A 164 14.40 -1.31 2.81
CA ILE A 164 15.02 -2.04 3.92
C ILE A 164 14.61 -3.51 3.79
N THR A 165 15.60 -4.39 3.72
CA THR A 165 15.47 -5.85 3.76
C THR A 165 16.19 -6.38 4.99
N GLU A 166 16.16 -7.68 5.22
CA GLU A 166 16.89 -8.31 6.33
C GLU A 166 18.42 -8.04 6.26
N THR A 167 18.98 -8.01 5.05
CA THR A 167 20.43 -7.94 4.84
C THR A 167 20.95 -6.59 4.40
N SER A 168 20.08 -5.66 4.00
CA SER A 168 20.50 -4.42 3.33
C SER A 168 19.55 -3.25 3.59
N ASN A 169 20.14 -2.06 3.76
CA ASN A 169 19.42 -0.78 3.72
C ASN A 169 19.86 -0.01 2.47
N MET A 170 18.93 0.24 1.57
CA MET A 170 19.17 0.89 0.28
C MET A 170 18.44 2.22 0.20
N PHE A 171 19.11 3.23 -0.30
CA PHE A 171 18.59 4.59 -0.44
C PHE A 171 18.89 5.12 -1.84
N ALA A 172 17.95 5.88 -2.41
CA ALA A 172 18.08 6.51 -3.72
C ALA A 172 16.99 7.59 -3.88
N LYS A 173 16.93 8.30 -5.00
CA LYS A 173 15.74 9.10 -5.35
C LYS A 173 14.67 8.30 -6.06
N LYS A 174 15.09 7.24 -6.76
CA LYS A 174 14.20 6.34 -7.47
C LYS A 174 14.68 4.91 -7.35
N ALA A 175 13.74 3.99 -7.22
CA ALA A 175 14.01 2.56 -7.20
C ALA A 175 13.01 1.80 -8.07
N LYS A 176 13.48 0.75 -8.73
CA LYS A 176 12.66 -0.21 -9.47
C LYS A 176 12.99 -1.61 -9.03
N TYR A 177 11.97 -2.44 -8.88
CA TYR A 177 12.12 -3.86 -8.60
C TYR A 177 11.32 -4.69 -9.60
N SER A 178 11.88 -5.80 -10.02
CA SER A 178 11.21 -6.82 -10.81
C SER A 178 11.57 -8.21 -10.30
N LYS A 179 10.58 -8.92 -9.77
CA LYS A 179 10.73 -10.30 -9.30
C LYS A 179 11.12 -11.22 -10.45
N GLN A 180 10.48 -11.07 -11.62
CA GLN A 180 10.78 -11.89 -12.80
C GLN A 180 12.24 -11.79 -13.26
N LYS A 181 12.85 -10.61 -13.07
CA LYS A 181 14.25 -10.37 -13.44
C LYS A 181 15.22 -10.58 -12.27
N ASN A 182 14.70 -10.82 -11.07
CA ASN A 182 15.47 -10.85 -9.81
C ASN A 182 16.37 -9.62 -9.66
N LEU A 183 15.80 -8.43 -9.92
CA LEU A 183 16.58 -7.22 -10.07
C LEU A 183 15.97 -6.05 -9.30
N ILE A 184 16.83 -5.38 -8.50
CA ILE A 184 16.59 -4.03 -7.98
C ILE A 184 17.50 -3.07 -8.75
N GLU A 185 16.95 -1.98 -9.23
CA GLU A 185 17.69 -0.85 -9.82
C GLU A 185 17.45 0.39 -8.98
N LEU A 186 18.53 1.08 -8.62
CA LEU A 186 18.53 2.33 -7.85
C LEU A 186 19.11 3.45 -8.69
N PHE A 187 18.50 4.62 -8.63
CA PHE A 187 18.88 5.77 -9.43
C PHE A 187 18.98 7.03 -8.56
N GLU A 188 20.02 7.79 -8.77
CA GLU A 188 20.35 9.07 -8.16
C GLU A 188 20.58 9.02 -6.64
N ASN A 189 21.75 9.49 -6.20
CA ASN A 189 22.14 9.53 -4.80
C ASN A 189 22.04 8.17 -4.10
N VAL A 190 22.56 7.16 -4.76
CA VAL A 190 22.48 5.78 -4.29
C VAL A 190 23.39 5.56 -3.09
N ILE A 191 22.86 4.98 -2.02
CA ILE A 191 23.59 4.48 -0.86
C ILE A 191 23.11 3.06 -0.58
N ILE A 192 24.00 2.12 -0.47
CA ILE A 192 23.74 0.73 -0.08
C ILE A 192 24.54 0.43 1.16
N ASN A 193 23.85 0.17 2.26
CA ASN A 193 24.47 -0.26 3.52
C ASN A 193 24.17 -1.75 3.72
N ARG A 194 25.22 -2.55 3.83
CA ARG A 194 25.12 -3.99 3.97
C ARG A 194 26.25 -4.50 4.87
N ASN A 195 25.91 -5.25 5.93
CA ASN A 195 26.88 -5.65 6.93
C ASN A 195 27.69 -4.42 7.44
N ASN A 196 29.02 -4.46 7.33
CA ASN A 196 29.93 -3.38 7.72
C ASN A 196 30.40 -2.58 6.48
N GLU A 197 29.64 -2.56 5.40
CA GLU A 197 29.98 -1.91 4.15
C GLU A 197 28.94 -0.85 3.77
N SER A 198 29.40 0.34 3.36
CA SER A 198 28.58 1.39 2.78
C SER A 198 29.11 1.75 1.40
N ILE A 199 28.25 1.63 0.37
CA ILE A 199 28.60 1.89 -1.03
C ILE A 199 27.79 3.06 -1.53
N ILE A 200 28.46 4.04 -2.13
CA ILE A 200 27.86 5.29 -2.58
C ILE A 200 28.10 5.45 -4.09
N GLY A 201 27.04 5.78 -4.84
CA GLY A 201 27.08 6.04 -6.28
C GLY A 201 25.88 6.82 -6.79
N ASP A 202 25.71 6.85 -8.11
CA ASP A 202 24.55 7.50 -8.74
C ASP A 202 23.58 6.48 -9.38
N TYR A 203 24.02 5.25 -9.56
CA TYR A 203 23.22 4.14 -10.08
C TYR A 203 23.70 2.81 -9.51
N ALA A 204 22.77 1.92 -9.21
CA ALA A 204 23.10 0.55 -8.82
C ALA A 204 22.13 -0.47 -9.44
N LYS A 205 22.66 -1.67 -9.69
CA LYS A 205 21.90 -2.89 -9.96
C LYS A 205 22.24 -3.92 -8.89
N ILE A 206 21.22 -4.54 -8.30
CA ILE A 206 21.36 -5.59 -7.31
C ILE A 206 20.58 -6.80 -7.80
N ASN A 207 21.24 -7.95 -7.92
CA ASN A 207 20.61 -9.23 -8.18
C ASN A 207 20.10 -9.79 -6.86
N THR A 208 18.79 -10.08 -6.77
CA THR A 208 18.16 -10.56 -5.52
C THR A 208 18.32 -12.06 -5.29
N LEU A 209 18.88 -12.83 -6.24
CA LEU A 209 19.14 -14.27 -6.08
C LEU A 209 20.50 -14.55 -5.44
N ASP A 210 21.54 -13.91 -5.97
CA ASP A 210 22.94 -14.14 -5.55
C ASP A 210 23.52 -12.95 -4.77
N GLU A 211 22.68 -11.92 -4.59
CA GLU A 211 23.01 -10.69 -3.88
C GLU A 211 24.19 -9.91 -4.47
N SER A 212 24.60 -10.24 -5.71
CA SER A 212 25.63 -9.48 -6.41
C SER A 212 25.12 -8.08 -6.78
N TYR A 213 26.01 -7.13 -6.80
CA TYR A 213 25.68 -5.75 -7.14
C TYR A 213 26.71 -5.09 -8.05
N PHE A 214 26.24 -4.14 -8.81
CA PHE A 214 27.05 -3.24 -9.65
C PHE A 214 26.67 -1.81 -9.32
N VAL A 215 27.68 -0.97 -9.01
CA VAL A 215 27.47 0.44 -8.70
C VAL A 215 28.31 1.28 -9.65
N LYS A 216 27.75 2.37 -10.16
CA LYS A 216 28.47 3.37 -10.95
C LYS A 216 28.10 4.78 -10.55
N THR A 217 28.96 5.72 -10.90
CA THR A 217 28.71 7.17 -10.81
C THR A 217 28.70 7.80 -12.20
N ASN A 218 28.25 9.05 -12.27
CA ASN A 218 28.39 9.90 -13.42
C ASN A 218 29.89 10.28 -13.65
N GLU A 219 30.24 10.68 -14.87
CA GLU A 219 31.64 10.83 -15.35
C GLU A 219 32.57 11.71 -14.46
N SER A 220 32.02 12.61 -13.65
CA SER A 220 32.79 13.54 -12.78
C SER A 220 32.99 13.03 -11.35
N LYS A 221 32.44 11.89 -10.97
CA LYS A 221 32.48 11.36 -9.59
C LYS A 221 33.12 9.98 -9.54
N ARG A 222 33.46 9.53 -8.33
CA ARG A 222 33.96 8.17 -8.08
C ARG A 222 33.01 7.40 -7.18
N VAL A 223 32.84 6.12 -7.42
CA VAL A 223 32.19 5.23 -6.47
C VAL A 223 33.02 5.24 -5.18
N LYS A 224 32.35 5.39 -4.05
CA LYS A 224 32.96 5.37 -2.72
C LYS A 224 32.51 4.14 -1.98
N VAL A 225 33.44 3.39 -1.44
CA VAL A 225 33.19 2.26 -0.54
C VAL A 225 33.80 2.61 0.82
N ILE A 226 33.03 2.44 1.88
CA ILE A 226 33.46 2.62 3.26
C ILE A 226 33.32 1.26 3.94
N LEU A 227 34.39 0.75 4.51
CA LEU A 227 34.41 -0.47 5.29
C LEU A 227 34.58 -0.09 6.77
N GLU A 228 33.66 -0.50 7.60
CA GLU A 228 33.73 -0.35 9.05
C GLU A 228 34.36 -1.61 9.64
N LYS A 229 35.41 -1.46 10.46
CA LYS A 229 35.97 -2.58 11.22
C LYS A 229 34.98 -2.97 12.30
N SER A 230 34.60 -4.24 12.35
CA SER A 230 34.02 -4.80 13.57
C SER A 230 35.10 -4.77 14.65
N ASP A 231 34.90 -4.02 15.72
CA ASP A 231 35.67 -4.20 16.94
C ASP A 231 35.26 -5.58 17.51
N ASP A 232 36.19 -6.56 17.39
CA ASP A 232 36.09 -7.87 18.05
C ASP A 232 36.25 -7.71 19.59
#